data_23c8f8bb60934e6bf90e89931191fa51
#
_entry.id   23c8f8bb60934e6bf90e89931191fa51
#
_cell.length_a   1.000
_cell.length_b   1.000
_cell.length_c   1.000
_cell.angle_alpha   90.00
_cell.angle_beta   90.00
_cell.angle_gamma   90.00
#
_symmetry.space_group_name_H-M   'P 1'
#
loop_
_entity.id
_entity.type
_entity.pdbx_description
1 polymer ?
#
loop_
_entity_poly.entity_id
_entity_poly.type
_entity_poly.pdbx_seq_one_letter_code
_entity_poly.pdbx_strand_id
1 'polypeptide(L)'
;VRYCCHARCIENQLYVVTSGCTGNLPNVENMDINYAQSAILTPCDYPFAREGIAAEIAENVEAVVMADLDLNDLNFARSEGTVRNLRDRRFDLYRVAWKDGG
;
A
#
# COMPACT_ATOMS: atom_id res chain seq x y z
N VAL A 1 5.19 9.59 -0.48
CA VAL A 1 4.40 8.56 -1.18
C VAL A 1 4.35 7.26 -0.40
N ARG A 2 5.49 6.71 0.04
CA ARG A 2 5.58 5.39 0.70
C ARG A 2 4.63 5.25 1.90
N TYR A 3 4.66 6.21 2.83
CA TYR A 3 3.80 6.17 4.02
C TYR A 3 2.31 6.24 3.66
N CYS A 4 1.96 6.97 2.61
CA CYS A 4 0.59 6.98 2.11
C CYS A 4 0.17 5.60 1.58
N CYS A 5 1.07 4.88 0.92
CA CYS A 5 0.82 3.52 0.43
C CYS A 5 0.59 2.57 1.60
N HIS A 6 1.41 2.64 2.66
CA HIS A 6 1.20 1.87 3.89
C HIS A 6 -0.16 2.18 4.50
N ALA A 7 -0.51 3.45 4.62
CA ALA A 7 -1.80 3.86 5.16
C ALA A 7 -2.97 3.28 4.35
N ARG A 8 -2.88 3.32 3.03
CA ARG A 8 -3.94 2.74 2.16
C ARG A 8 -4.09 1.23 2.37
N CYS A 9 -2.98 0.49 2.56
CA CYS A 9 -3.05 -0.93 2.88
C CYS A 9 -3.80 -1.18 4.18
N ILE A 10 -3.49 -0.42 5.23
CA ILE A 10 -4.06 -0.58 6.56
C ILE A 10 -5.54 -0.17 6.58
N GLU A 11 -5.85 1.01 6.05
CA GLU A 11 -7.19 1.58 6.09
C GLU A 11 -8.20 0.78 5.26
N ASN A 12 -7.78 0.29 4.11
CA ASN A 12 -8.65 -0.33 3.13
C ASN A 12 -8.50 -1.86 3.05
N GLN A 13 -7.58 -2.44 3.84
CA GLN A 13 -7.31 -3.88 3.83
C GLN A 13 -7.03 -4.37 2.41
N LEU A 14 -5.96 -3.87 1.80
CA LEU A 14 -5.56 -4.24 0.44
C LEU A 14 -4.05 -4.34 0.32
N TYR A 15 -3.58 -4.97 -0.76
CA TYR A 15 -2.18 -4.95 -1.15
C TYR A 15 -1.88 -3.73 -2.01
N VAL A 16 -0.69 -3.17 -1.86
CA VAL A 16 -0.18 -2.11 -2.73
C VAL A 16 1.20 -2.50 -3.25
N VAL A 17 1.37 -2.44 -4.55
CA VAL A 17 2.66 -2.67 -5.19
C VAL A 17 3.20 -1.32 -5.65
N THR A 18 4.40 -0.98 -5.22
CA THR A 18 5.10 0.22 -5.66
C THR A 18 6.28 -0.17 -6.54
N SER A 19 6.44 0.51 -7.65
CA SER A 19 7.57 0.36 -8.55
C SER A 19 8.12 1.73 -8.88
N GLY A 20 9.38 1.97 -8.61
CA GLY A 20 10.04 3.25 -8.83
C GLY A 20 11.27 3.12 -9.70
N CYS A 21 11.74 4.25 -10.18
CA CYS A 21 12.96 4.34 -10.95
C CYS A 21 14.20 4.42 -10.05
N THR A 22 15.31 3.89 -10.51
CA THR A 22 16.63 4.06 -9.89
C THR A 22 17.56 4.82 -10.84
N GLY A 23 18.67 5.30 -10.30
CA GLY A 23 19.68 6.01 -11.08
C GLY A 23 19.45 7.51 -11.14
N ASN A 24 20.23 8.15 -11.99
CA ASN A 24 20.30 9.62 -12.07
C ASN A 24 20.00 10.08 -13.50
N LEU A 25 19.23 11.14 -13.62
CA LEU A 25 19.01 11.87 -14.86
C LEU A 25 19.47 13.32 -14.68
N PRO A 26 20.78 13.60 -14.73
CA PRO A 26 21.37 14.87 -14.31
C PRO A 26 20.94 16.06 -15.17
N ASN A 27 20.45 15.82 -16.38
CA ASN A 27 19.99 16.87 -17.29
C ASN A 27 18.47 17.11 -17.22
N VAL A 28 17.78 16.45 -16.31
CA VAL A 28 16.33 16.60 -16.11
C VAL A 28 16.09 17.14 -14.71
N GLU A 29 15.48 18.31 -14.65
CA GLU A 29 15.15 18.97 -13.38
C GLU A 29 14.26 18.07 -12.53
N ASN A 30 14.57 17.96 -11.23
CA ASN A 30 13.88 17.14 -10.23
C ASN A 30 13.99 15.62 -10.46
N MET A 31 14.84 15.15 -11.37
CA MET A 31 15.10 13.73 -11.60
C MET A 31 16.58 13.39 -11.51
N ASP A 32 17.33 14.22 -10.86
CA ASP A 32 18.77 14.02 -10.63
C ASP A 32 19.08 12.88 -9.66
N ILE A 33 18.12 12.52 -8.78
CA ILE A 33 18.26 11.38 -7.88
C ILE A 33 16.96 10.59 -7.84
N ASN A 34 17.03 9.31 -8.21
CA ASN A 34 15.91 8.37 -8.14
C ASN A 34 16.34 7.17 -7.32
N TYR A 35 15.75 6.94 -6.17
CA TYR A 35 16.15 5.83 -5.30
C TYR A 35 15.13 4.70 -5.17
N ALA A 36 13.96 4.84 -5.73
CA ALA A 36 12.90 3.84 -5.85
C ALA A 36 12.47 3.17 -4.53
N GLN A 37 13.22 2.22 -4.03
CA GLN A 37 12.86 1.36 -2.90
C GLN A 37 11.49 0.70 -3.12
N SER A 38 11.35 0.03 -4.26
CA SER A 38 10.12 -0.66 -4.66
C SER A 38 9.73 -1.73 -3.65
N ALA A 39 8.45 -1.92 -3.43
CA ALA A 39 7.95 -2.80 -2.39
C ALA A 39 6.57 -3.38 -2.73
N ILE A 40 6.28 -4.51 -2.11
CA ILE A 40 4.94 -5.10 -2.06
C ILE A 40 4.47 -4.96 -0.62
N LEU A 41 3.43 -4.15 -0.42
CA LEU A 41 2.92 -3.75 0.88
C LEU A 41 1.61 -4.49 1.18
N THR A 42 1.39 -4.75 2.46
CA THR A 42 0.23 -5.48 2.98
C THR A 42 -0.41 -4.73 4.13
N PRO A 43 -1.62 -5.09 4.55
CA PRO A 43 -2.11 -4.73 5.88
C PRO A 43 -1.16 -5.22 6.99
N CYS A 44 -1.35 -4.72 8.20
CA CYS A 44 -0.50 -5.04 9.35
C CYS A 44 -1.15 -5.97 10.38
N ASP A 45 -2.45 -6.26 10.22
CA ASP A 45 -3.18 -7.15 11.11
C ASP A 45 -3.02 -8.61 10.70
N TYR A 46 -3.32 -9.55 11.61
CA TYR A 46 -3.28 -10.97 11.29
C TYR A 46 -4.18 -11.27 10.06
N PRO A 47 -3.74 -12.08 9.08
CA PRO A 47 -2.55 -12.94 9.05
C PRO A 47 -1.29 -12.31 8.44
N PHE A 48 -1.25 -11.00 8.27
CA PHE A 48 -0.13 -10.30 7.64
C PHE A 48 1.02 -10.04 8.62
N ALA A 49 2.20 -9.74 8.08
CA ALA A 49 3.35 -9.30 8.88
C ALA A 49 3.09 -7.94 9.53
N ARG A 50 3.59 -7.74 10.74
CA ARG A 50 3.32 -6.52 11.53
C ARG A 50 3.83 -5.24 10.87
N GLU A 51 4.94 -5.31 10.15
CA GLU A 51 5.50 -4.19 9.41
C GLU A 51 4.74 -3.87 8.11
N GLY A 52 3.84 -4.75 7.66
CA GLY A 52 3.05 -4.53 6.45
C GLY A 52 3.87 -4.61 5.16
N ILE A 53 4.92 -5.40 5.13
CA ILE A 53 5.81 -5.55 3.98
C ILE A 53 5.91 -7.04 3.63
N ALA A 54 5.45 -7.43 2.44
CA ALA A 54 5.65 -8.77 1.92
C ALA A 54 7.03 -8.93 1.29
N ALA A 55 7.49 -7.92 0.57
CA ALA A 55 8.81 -7.89 -0.02
C ALA A 55 9.22 -6.44 -0.34
N GLU A 56 10.50 -6.13 -0.29
CA GLU A 56 11.03 -4.83 -0.69
C GLU A 56 12.47 -4.96 -1.17
N ILE A 57 12.93 -3.98 -1.93
CA ILE A 57 14.31 -3.85 -2.34
C ILE A 57 14.96 -2.66 -1.65
N ALA A 58 16.29 -2.69 -1.57
CA ALA A 58 17.06 -1.58 -1.03
C ALA A 58 16.93 -0.34 -1.90
N GLU A 59 17.21 0.80 -1.31
CA GLU A 59 17.23 2.08 -2.03
C GLU A 59 18.28 2.07 -3.14
N ASN A 60 17.92 2.67 -4.28
CA ASN A 60 18.82 2.87 -5.42
C ASN A 60 19.46 1.57 -5.95
N VAL A 61 18.71 0.48 -5.90
CA VAL A 61 19.14 -0.82 -6.43
C VAL A 61 18.21 -1.22 -7.59
N GLU A 62 18.80 -1.53 -8.73
CA GLU A 62 18.07 -2.11 -9.85
C GLU A 62 17.86 -3.61 -9.58
N ALA A 63 16.63 -4.00 -9.33
CA ALA A 63 16.32 -5.38 -8.94
C ALA A 63 14.85 -5.71 -9.25
N VAL A 64 14.56 -7.01 -9.22
CA VAL A 64 13.21 -7.55 -9.26
C VAL A 64 12.91 -8.16 -7.90
N VAL A 65 11.76 -7.83 -7.35
CA VAL A 65 11.27 -8.41 -6.10
C VAL A 65 9.95 -9.15 -6.37
N MET A 66 9.78 -10.29 -5.73
CA MET A 66 8.59 -11.12 -5.88
C MET A 66 8.07 -11.55 -4.53
N ALA A 67 6.75 -11.72 -4.43
CA ALA A 67 6.08 -12.32 -3.29
C ALA A 67 4.83 -13.04 -3.74
N ASP A 68 4.48 -14.11 -3.06
CA ASP A 68 3.20 -14.78 -3.22
C ASP A 68 2.18 -14.09 -2.31
N LEU A 69 1.05 -13.67 -2.88
CA LEU A 69 -0.01 -12.99 -2.17
C LEU A 69 -1.29 -13.83 -2.23
N ASP A 70 -1.82 -14.18 -1.07
CA ASP A 70 -3.10 -14.88 -0.98
C ASP A 70 -4.22 -13.84 -0.82
N LEU A 71 -5.09 -13.75 -1.82
CA LEU A 71 -6.24 -12.84 -1.77
C LEU A 71 -7.28 -13.25 -0.72
N ASN A 72 -7.28 -14.52 -0.30
CA ASN A 72 -8.15 -14.98 0.78
C ASN A 72 -7.77 -14.38 2.13
N ASP A 73 -6.50 -14.05 2.33
CA ASP A 73 -6.06 -13.35 3.55
C ASP A 73 -6.71 -11.97 3.67
N LEU A 74 -6.90 -11.26 2.56
CA LEU A 74 -7.64 -10.00 2.55
C LEU A 74 -9.11 -10.20 2.92
N ASN A 75 -9.75 -11.22 2.39
CA ASN A 75 -11.13 -11.54 2.71
C ASN A 75 -11.29 -11.86 4.20
N PHE A 76 -10.37 -12.65 4.75
CA PHE A 76 -10.34 -12.95 6.18
C PHE A 76 -10.17 -11.68 7.02
N ALA A 77 -9.20 -10.84 6.69
CA ALA A 77 -8.94 -9.59 7.43
C ALA A 77 -10.15 -8.64 7.40
N ARG A 78 -10.84 -8.55 6.27
CA ARG A 78 -12.04 -7.71 6.11
C ARG A 78 -13.26 -8.21 6.89
N SER A 79 -13.40 -9.51 7.06
CA SER A 79 -14.56 -10.13 7.72
C SER A 79 -14.30 -10.44 9.19
N GLU A 80 -13.12 -10.96 9.53
CA GLU A 80 -12.79 -11.50 10.84
C GLU A 80 -11.66 -10.77 11.55
N GLY A 81 -10.99 -9.82 10.88
CA GLY A 81 -9.88 -9.06 11.46
C GLY A 81 -10.32 -8.11 12.57
N THR A 82 -9.37 -7.65 13.38
CA THR A 82 -9.62 -6.72 14.48
C THR A 82 -9.76 -5.27 13.99
N VAL A 83 -9.20 -4.95 12.82
CA VAL A 83 -9.28 -3.62 12.22
C VAL A 83 -10.12 -3.71 10.94
N ARG A 84 -11.34 -3.18 10.98
CA ARG A 84 -12.31 -3.26 9.88
C ARG A 84 -12.86 -1.88 9.57
N ASN A 85 -11.98 -0.96 9.24
CA ASN A 85 -12.30 0.46 9.09
C ASN A 85 -13.44 0.74 8.10
N LEU A 86 -13.49 0.02 6.98
CA LEU A 86 -14.56 0.22 6.00
C LEU A 86 -15.92 -0.25 6.50
N ARG A 87 -15.95 -1.30 7.32
CA ARG A 87 -17.17 -1.83 7.93
C ARG A 87 -17.64 -0.99 9.09
N ASP A 88 -16.71 -0.51 9.91
CA ASP A 88 -17.01 0.13 11.19
C ASP A 88 -17.24 1.64 11.07
N ARG A 89 -17.33 2.16 9.85
CA ARG A 89 -17.66 3.57 9.63
C ARG A 89 -19.07 3.89 10.13
N ARG A 90 -19.23 5.10 10.65
CA ARG A 90 -20.50 5.56 11.21
C ARG A 90 -21.44 6.05 10.10
N PHE A 91 -21.99 5.11 9.34
CA PHE A 91 -22.96 5.39 8.27
C PHE A 91 -24.26 6.02 8.79
N ASP A 92 -24.54 5.86 10.08
CA ASP A 92 -25.65 6.48 10.77
C ASP A 92 -25.47 7.98 11.00
N LEU A 93 -24.25 8.49 11.00
CA LEU A 93 -23.93 9.88 11.29
C LEU A 93 -23.62 10.73 10.05
N TYR A 94 -23.04 10.14 9.02
CA TYR A 94 -22.62 10.88 7.83
C TYR A 94 -22.58 10.00 6.60
N ARG A 95 -22.60 10.66 5.45
CA ARG A 95 -22.32 10.02 4.17
C ARG A 95 -21.43 10.92 3.32
N VAL A 96 -20.70 10.31 2.41
CA VAL A 96 -19.92 11.01 1.37
C VAL A 96 -20.68 10.89 0.06
N ALA A 97 -20.87 12.00 -0.62
CA ALA A 97 -21.53 12.03 -1.92
C ALA A 97 -20.75 12.96 -2.86
N TRP A 98 -20.72 12.60 -4.13
CA TRP A 98 -20.15 13.45 -5.15
C TRP A 98 -21.10 14.58 -5.51
N LYS A 99 -20.59 15.80 -5.58
CA LYS A 99 -21.40 17.01 -5.81
C LYS A 99 -22.16 16.94 -7.13
N ASP A 100 -21.55 16.45 -8.17
CA ASP A 100 -22.10 16.47 -9.53
C ASP A 100 -22.51 15.06 -10.01
N GLY A 101 -22.90 14.19 -9.09
CA GLY A 101 -23.42 12.87 -9.40
C GLY A 101 -22.40 11.87 -9.97
N GLY A 102 -21.12 12.19 -9.84
CA GLY A 102 -20.02 11.32 -10.29
C GLY A 102 -19.73 10.17 -9.34
#